data_cb512b8a1b53341ffc51c099a2ad2ecd
#
_entry.id   cb512b8a1b53341ffc51c099a2ad2ecd
#
_cell.length_a   1.000
_cell.length_b   1.000
_cell.length_c   1.000
_cell.angle_alpha   90.00
_cell.angle_beta   90.00
_cell.angle_gamma   90.00
#
_symmetry.space_group_name_H-M   'P 1'
#
loop_
_entity.id
_entity.type
_entity.pdbx_description
1 polymer ?
#
loop_
_entity_poly.entity_id
_entity_poly.type
_entity_poly.pdbx_seq_one_letter_code
_entity_poly.pdbx_strand_id
1 'polypeptide(L)'
;GGMIANAISKPPGSRECGKGGSCGVPNLIASAVSSRGSVDNVNAIISGLRNSGFAQSDVAYWAYTGTGTMEGKEPAKDLRTIAALFQEHIHLVALKKSNINSVKDLKGKRVSLDEPGSGTYVDAKLILESNGLSTSDVKAEALKGKAATDALRNGKVDAIFVVAGFPTGAIVELASAVDVKLVPIDGAGAKALTSKYGFFSQSPIPSGTYEGVDEVNTVAVGAQWFTSAKEDNELIYQITKALWNKESRKLMDVGHAKGKTITPESALSGVGVPLH
;
A
#
# COMPACT_ATOMS: atom_id res chain seq x y z
N GLY A 1 4.64 -6.27 6.58
CA GLY A 1 4.41 -6.31 8.05
C GLY A 1 5.36 -7.27 8.74
N GLY A 2 5.40 -8.55 8.34
CA GLY A 2 6.20 -9.58 9.03
C GLY A 2 7.69 -9.26 9.15
N MET A 3 8.32 -8.73 8.11
CA MET A 3 9.73 -8.32 8.17
C MET A 3 9.98 -7.23 9.21
N ILE A 4 9.13 -6.21 9.27
CA ILE A 4 9.25 -5.13 10.25
C ILE A 4 8.99 -5.66 11.66
N ALA A 5 7.96 -6.49 11.84
CA ALA A 5 7.71 -7.14 13.12
C ALA A 5 8.93 -7.96 13.61
N ASN A 6 9.56 -8.73 12.71
CA ASN A 6 10.79 -9.45 13.04
C ASN A 6 11.95 -8.50 13.36
N ALA A 7 12.12 -7.42 12.61
CA ALA A 7 13.20 -6.47 12.79
C ALA A 7 13.15 -5.77 14.15
N ILE A 8 11.95 -5.46 14.64
CA ILE A 8 11.76 -4.74 15.92
C ILE A 8 11.62 -5.68 17.13
N SER A 9 11.41 -6.97 16.92
CA SER A 9 11.24 -7.95 18.00
C SER A 9 12.57 -8.45 18.56
N LYS A 10 12.66 -8.59 19.89
CA LYS A 10 13.70 -9.33 20.59
C LYS A 10 13.08 -10.03 21.79
N PRO A 11 12.43 -11.20 21.57
CA PRO A 11 11.81 -11.97 22.64
C PRO A 11 12.76 -12.30 23.78
N PRO A 12 12.27 -12.54 25.01
CA PRO A 12 13.09 -13.03 26.13
C PRO A 12 13.86 -14.29 25.74
N GLY A 13 15.12 -14.39 26.15
CA GLY A 13 15.99 -15.53 25.81
C GLY A 13 16.56 -15.54 24.40
N SER A 14 16.30 -14.52 23.59
CA SER A 14 16.89 -14.38 22.25
C SER A 14 18.42 -14.28 22.33
N ARG A 15 19.10 -14.85 21.31
CA ARG A 15 20.55 -14.68 21.17
C ARG A 15 20.91 -13.19 21.03
N GLU A 16 22.14 -12.84 21.40
CA GLU A 16 22.64 -11.48 21.25
C GLU A 16 22.66 -11.01 19.79
N CYS A 17 22.34 -9.74 19.59
CA CYS A 17 22.52 -9.05 18.32
C CYS A 17 23.98 -9.19 17.85
N GLY A 18 24.17 -9.49 16.56
CA GLY A 18 25.52 -9.71 15.98
C GLY A 18 26.06 -11.15 16.13
N LYS A 19 25.43 -12.01 16.94
CA LYS A 19 25.75 -13.45 17.05
C LYS A 19 24.64 -14.31 16.40
N GLY A 20 24.01 -13.79 15.34
CA GLY A 20 22.87 -14.42 14.67
C GLY A 20 21.57 -14.33 15.48
N GLY A 21 21.50 -13.43 16.46
CA GLY A 21 20.32 -13.16 17.25
C GLY A 21 19.54 -11.94 16.79
N SER A 22 18.39 -11.71 17.44
CA SER A 22 17.49 -10.61 17.16
C SER A 22 18.06 -9.28 17.67
N CYS A 23 18.00 -8.24 16.83
CA CYS A 23 18.50 -6.90 17.14
C CYS A 23 17.37 -5.90 17.42
N GLY A 24 16.17 -6.39 17.67
CA GLY A 24 15.00 -5.58 18.04
C GLY A 24 15.07 -5.05 19.48
N VAL A 25 13.93 -4.54 19.93
CA VAL A 25 13.77 -4.00 21.28
C VAL A 25 13.73 -5.13 22.31
N PRO A 26 14.55 -5.12 23.37
CA PRO A 26 14.56 -6.17 24.38
C PRO A 26 13.17 -6.44 24.96
N ASN A 27 12.81 -7.71 25.04
CA ASN A 27 11.53 -8.22 25.56
C ASN A 27 10.29 -7.85 24.71
N LEU A 28 10.45 -7.18 23.58
CA LEU A 28 9.37 -6.91 22.65
C LEU A 28 9.11 -8.13 21.76
N ILE A 29 7.84 -8.51 21.66
CA ILE A 29 7.30 -9.48 20.69
C ILE A 29 6.28 -8.74 19.83
N ALA A 30 6.66 -8.39 18.62
CA ALA A 30 5.75 -7.77 17.65
C ALA A 30 5.14 -8.84 16.74
N SER A 31 3.85 -8.77 16.52
CA SER A 31 3.11 -9.68 15.65
C SER A 31 2.45 -8.91 14.50
N ALA A 32 2.68 -9.36 13.28
CA ALA A 32 1.98 -8.83 12.12
C ALA A 32 0.67 -9.60 11.90
N VAL A 33 -0.42 -8.86 11.82
CA VAL A 33 -1.75 -9.41 11.54
C VAL A 33 -2.28 -8.85 10.21
N SER A 34 -3.04 -9.65 9.50
CA SER A 34 -3.71 -9.23 8.26
C SER A 34 -4.95 -8.38 8.57
N SER A 35 -5.25 -7.45 7.66
CA SER A 35 -6.45 -6.60 7.69
C SER A 35 -7.02 -6.44 6.29
N ARG A 36 -8.10 -5.69 6.16
CA ARG A 36 -8.61 -5.30 4.83
C ARG A 36 -7.73 -4.27 4.13
N GLY A 37 -6.93 -3.49 4.86
CA GLY A 37 -5.96 -2.54 4.31
C GLY A 37 -5.92 -1.21 5.04
N SER A 38 -5.60 -0.12 4.33
CA SER A 38 -5.25 1.18 4.92
C SER A 38 -6.33 1.77 5.82
N VAL A 39 -7.59 1.78 5.38
CA VAL A 39 -8.71 2.34 6.17
C VAL A 39 -8.95 1.52 7.44
N ASP A 40 -8.90 0.19 7.33
CA ASP A 40 -9.02 -0.72 8.49
C ASP A 40 -7.89 -0.49 9.50
N ASN A 41 -6.65 -0.36 9.01
CA ASN A 41 -5.49 -0.16 9.86
C ASN A 41 -5.55 1.17 10.61
N VAL A 42 -5.91 2.25 9.92
CA VAL A 42 -6.09 3.57 10.57
C VAL A 42 -7.19 3.51 11.63
N ASN A 43 -8.34 2.91 11.32
CA ASN A 43 -9.42 2.75 12.29
C ASN A 43 -9.00 1.90 13.50
N ALA A 44 -8.20 0.85 13.29
CA ALA A 44 -7.70 -0.01 14.36
C ALA A 44 -6.71 0.71 15.30
N ILE A 45 -5.88 1.63 14.75
CA ILE A 45 -5.00 2.50 15.55
C ILE A 45 -5.85 3.50 16.35
N ILE A 46 -6.79 4.20 15.70
CA ILE A 46 -7.64 5.22 16.36
C ILE A 46 -8.44 4.63 17.51
N SER A 47 -8.98 3.43 17.33
CA SER A 47 -9.76 2.73 18.35
C SER A 47 -8.90 2.06 19.44
N GLY A 48 -7.58 2.07 19.33
CA GLY A 48 -6.67 1.37 20.26
C GLY A 48 -6.67 -0.15 20.12
N LEU A 49 -7.31 -0.70 19.07
CA LEU A 49 -7.29 -2.15 18.79
C LEU A 49 -5.90 -2.64 18.34
N ARG A 50 -5.09 -1.75 17.76
CA ARG A 50 -3.71 -2.02 17.31
C ARG A 50 -2.80 -0.87 17.71
N ASN A 51 -1.58 -1.20 18.12
CA ASN A 51 -0.57 -0.20 18.49
C ASN A 51 0.00 0.52 17.26
N SER A 52 0.11 -0.15 16.13
CA SER A 52 0.59 0.44 14.89
C SER A 52 0.04 -0.29 13.65
N GLY A 53 0.16 0.32 12.48
CA GLY A 53 -0.30 -0.26 11.22
C GLY A 53 0.30 0.45 10.01
N PHE A 54 0.21 -0.22 8.85
CA PHE A 54 0.62 0.36 7.58
C PHE A 54 -0.60 0.93 6.87
N ALA A 55 -0.47 2.13 6.32
CA ALA A 55 -1.50 2.75 5.52
C ALA A 55 -0.89 3.60 4.40
N GLN A 56 -1.68 3.85 3.39
CA GLN A 56 -1.35 4.81 2.36
C GLN A 56 -1.40 6.24 2.93
N SER A 57 -0.52 7.10 2.43
CA SER A 57 -0.37 8.48 2.92
C SER A 57 -1.62 9.34 2.73
N ASP A 58 -2.38 9.11 1.66
CA ASP A 58 -3.67 9.76 1.38
C ASP A 58 -4.72 9.40 2.43
N VAL A 59 -4.94 8.10 2.68
CA VAL A 59 -5.91 7.61 3.68
C VAL A 59 -5.57 8.14 5.07
N ALA A 60 -4.30 8.08 5.46
CA ALA A 60 -3.86 8.57 6.76
C ALA A 60 -4.01 10.09 6.90
N TYR A 61 -3.64 10.85 5.86
CA TYR A 61 -3.81 12.30 5.83
C TYR A 61 -5.28 12.71 5.97
N TRP A 62 -6.18 12.09 5.20
CA TRP A 62 -7.60 12.39 5.29
C TRP A 62 -8.21 11.98 6.64
N ALA A 63 -7.78 10.86 7.20
CA ALA A 63 -8.19 10.49 8.56
C ALA A 63 -7.72 11.53 9.59
N TYR A 64 -6.47 11.98 9.49
CA TYR A 64 -5.91 12.99 10.41
C TYR A 64 -6.59 14.35 10.28
N THR A 65 -6.96 14.76 9.05
CA THR A 65 -7.57 16.08 8.78
C THR A 65 -9.09 16.07 8.84
N GLY A 66 -9.75 14.92 8.72
CA GLY A 66 -11.22 14.81 8.57
C GLY A 66 -11.70 15.30 7.20
N THR A 67 -10.87 15.18 6.16
CA THR A 67 -11.16 15.66 4.81
C THR A 67 -11.20 14.52 3.79
N GLY A 68 -11.41 14.82 2.51
CA GLY A 68 -11.40 13.86 1.41
C GLY A 68 -12.37 12.70 1.64
N THR A 69 -11.87 11.47 1.57
CA THR A 69 -12.71 10.27 1.79
C THR A 69 -13.13 10.05 3.24
N MET A 70 -12.63 10.86 4.17
CA MET A 70 -12.99 10.84 5.60
C MET A 70 -13.83 12.05 6.01
N GLU A 71 -14.33 12.83 5.04
CA GLU A 71 -15.22 13.96 5.31
C GLU A 71 -16.46 13.53 6.11
N GLY A 72 -16.83 14.33 7.11
CA GLY A 72 -17.93 14.03 8.03
C GLY A 72 -17.59 13.09 9.18
N LYS A 73 -16.34 12.58 9.26
CA LYS A 73 -15.84 11.83 10.42
C LYS A 73 -14.98 12.72 11.31
N GLU A 74 -14.92 12.38 12.60
CA GLU A 74 -14.01 13.04 13.53
C GLU A 74 -12.55 12.89 13.08
N PRO A 75 -11.78 14.00 13.00
CA PRO A 75 -10.37 13.97 12.66
C PRO A 75 -9.55 13.16 13.66
N ALA A 76 -8.75 12.23 13.17
CA ALA A 76 -7.88 11.36 13.96
C ALA A 76 -6.60 12.08 14.43
N LYS A 77 -6.74 13.09 15.30
CA LYS A 77 -5.62 13.96 15.71
C LYS A 77 -4.53 13.26 16.52
N ASP A 78 -4.81 12.05 17.04
CA ASP A 78 -3.83 11.22 17.74
C ASP A 78 -2.99 10.35 16.77
N LEU A 79 -3.31 10.31 15.48
CA LEU A 79 -2.52 9.54 14.50
C LEU A 79 -1.13 10.16 14.35
N ARG A 80 -0.09 9.30 14.32
CA ARG A 80 1.32 9.70 14.18
C ARG A 80 2.02 8.80 13.17
N THR A 81 2.94 9.40 12.42
CA THR A 81 3.82 8.66 11.50
C THR A 81 5.08 8.21 12.23
N ILE A 82 5.46 6.95 12.07
CA ILE A 82 6.76 6.42 12.48
C ILE A 82 7.77 6.58 11.34
N ALA A 83 7.39 6.17 10.12
CA ALA A 83 8.25 6.29 8.94
C ALA A 83 7.46 6.17 7.63
N ALA A 84 7.89 6.87 6.60
CA ALA A 84 7.58 6.51 5.22
C ALA A 84 8.38 5.27 4.83
N LEU A 85 7.78 4.39 4.03
CA LEU A 85 8.38 3.09 3.68
C LEU A 85 8.77 3.05 2.19
N PHE A 86 7.80 3.00 1.31
CA PHE A 86 8.01 2.92 -0.14
C PHE A 86 6.80 3.44 -0.91
N GLN A 87 6.98 3.61 -2.22
CA GLN A 87 5.87 3.96 -3.12
C GLN A 87 5.10 2.70 -3.52
N GLU A 88 3.79 2.73 -3.38
CA GLU A 88 2.85 1.76 -3.93
C GLU A 88 2.29 2.29 -5.25
N HIS A 89 2.35 1.47 -6.28
CA HIS A 89 1.86 1.82 -7.61
C HIS A 89 0.47 1.27 -7.82
N ILE A 90 -0.38 2.04 -8.49
CA ILE A 90 -1.72 1.61 -8.83
C ILE A 90 -1.63 0.76 -10.10
N HIS A 91 -1.86 -0.55 -9.96
CA HIS A 91 -1.94 -1.47 -11.08
C HIS A 91 -3.40 -1.60 -11.50
N LEU A 92 -3.71 -1.25 -12.74
CA LEU A 92 -4.95 -1.63 -13.40
C LEU A 92 -4.64 -2.78 -14.34
N VAL A 93 -5.04 -3.99 -13.98
CA VAL A 93 -4.69 -5.22 -14.69
C VAL A 93 -5.87 -5.75 -15.48
N ALA A 94 -5.65 -6.08 -16.73
CA ALA A 94 -6.62 -6.72 -17.60
C ALA A 94 -5.96 -7.84 -18.42
N LEU A 95 -6.75 -8.76 -18.98
CA LEU A 95 -6.22 -9.74 -19.91
C LEU A 95 -5.74 -9.03 -21.19
N LYS A 96 -4.60 -9.48 -21.78
CA LYS A 96 -3.99 -8.87 -22.97
C LYS A 96 -4.97 -8.81 -24.15
N LYS A 97 -5.82 -9.84 -24.30
CA LYS A 97 -6.87 -9.94 -25.32
C LYS A 97 -8.11 -9.03 -25.08
N SER A 98 -8.21 -8.36 -23.95
CA SER A 98 -9.33 -7.46 -23.66
C SER A 98 -9.22 -6.16 -24.44
N ASN A 99 -10.37 -5.51 -24.68
CA ASN A 99 -10.43 -4.18 -25.31
C ASN A 99 -10.31 -3.03 -24.29
N ILE A 100 -9.70 -3.28 -23.11
CA ILE A 100 -9.48 -2.28 -22.07
C ILE A 100 -8.07 -1.72 -22.25
N ASN A 101 -7.96 -0.49 -22.78
CA ASN A 101 -6.68 0.17 -23.06
C ASN A 101 -6.51 1.49 -22.28
N SER A 102 -7.57 1.94 -21.61
CA SER A 102 -7.60 3.13 -20.76
C SER A 102 -8.57 2.94 -19.60
N VAL A 103 -8.49 3.81 -18.58
CA VAL A 103 -9.48 3.82 -17.49
C VAL A 103 -10.90 4.03 -18.00
N LYS A 104 -11.10 4.81 -19.05
CA LYS A 104 -12.44 5.09 -19.63
C LYS A 104 -13.11 3.83 -20.22
N ASP A 105 -12.32 2.86 -20.66
CA ASP A 105 -12.84 1.60 -21.20
C ASP A 105 -13.45 0.69 -20.13
N LEU A 106 -13.32 1.05 -18.85
CA LEU A 106 -13.93 0.34 -17.72
C LEU A 106 -15.46 0.55 -17.66
N LYS A 107 -16.01 1.54 -18.36
CA LYS A 107 -17.47 1.80 -18.35
C LYS A 107 -18.24 0.55 -18.74
N GLY A 108 -19.16 0.12 -17.86
CA GLY A 108 -19.99 -1.08 -18.03
C GLY A 108 -19.27 -2.41 -17.81
N LYS A 109 -17.95 -2.41 -17.52
CA LYS A 109 -17.16 -3.62 -17.26
C LYS A 109 -17.31 -4.10 -15.82
N ARG A 110 -17.04 -5.39 -15.60
CA ARG A 110 -16.92 -6.00 -14.27
C ARG A 110 -15.51 -5.71 -13.77
N VAL A 111 -15.40 -4.91 -12.73
CA VAL A 111 -14.10 -4.44 -12.23
C VAL A 111 -13.99 -4.71 -10.74
N SER A 112 -12.95 -5.44 -10.34
CA SER A 112 -12.63 -5.54 -8.92
C SER A 112 -11.93 -4.26 -8.46
N LEU A 113 -12.56 -3.58 -7.50
CA LEU A 113 -12.04 -2.37 -6.86
C LEU A 113 -11.34 -2.67 -5.52
N ASP A 114 -11.17 -3.96 -5.16
CA ASP A 114 -10.78 -4.44 -3.83
C ASP A 114 -11.92 -4.28 -2.79
N GLU A 115 -11.67 -4.62 -1.53
CA GLU A 115 -12.65 -4.62 -0.45
C GLU A 115 -12.86 -3.20 0.12
N PRO A 116 -14.08 -2.82 0.50
CA PRO A 116 -14.31 -1.65 1.34
C PRO A 116 -13.46 -1.75 2.62
N GLY A 117 -12.71 -0.68 2.94
CA GLY A 117 -11.73 -0.68 4.04
C GLY A 117 -10.27 -0.81 3.56
N SER A 118 -10.03 -1.14 2.28
CA SER A 118 -8.71 -1.11 1.67
C SER A 118 -8.37 0.29 1.12
N GLY A 119 -7.06 0.59 1.03
CA GLY A 119 -6.60 1.76 0.31
C GLY A 119 -6.78 1.60 -1.19
N THR A 120 -6.62 0.39 -1.74
CA THR A 120 -6.90 0.10 -3.15
C THR A 120 -8.31 0.53 -3.55
N TYR A 121 -9.32 0.25 -2.72
CA TYR A 121 -10.69 0.68 -2.98
C TYR A 121 -10.82 2.21 -3.05
N VAL A 122 -10.14 2.91 -2.15
CA VAL A 122 -10.09 4.38 -2.13
C VAL A 122 -9.47 4.91 -3.42
N ASP A 123 -8.29 4.41 -3.77
CA ASP A 123 -7.56 4.85 -4.96
C ASP A 123 -8.29 4.51 -6.26
N ALA A 124 -8.87 3.32 -6.36
CA ALA A 124 -9.67 2.92 -7.52
C ALA A 124 -10.82 3.89 -7.79
N LYS A 125 -11.52 4.33 -6.73
CA LYS A 125 -12.58 5.37 -6.85
C LYS A 125 -12.02 6.68 -7.38
N LEU A 126 -10.90 7.17 -6.82
CA LEU A 126 -10.26 8.41 -7.25
C LEU A 126 -9.79 8.35 -8.71
N ILE A 127 -9.24 7.19 -9.13
CA ILE A 127 -8.85 6.97 -10.53
C ILE A 127 -10.05 6.99 -11.45
N LEU A 128 -11.15 6.34 -11.08
CA LEU A 128 -12.40 6.42 -11.86
C LEU A 128 -12.89 7.86 -11.97
N GLU A 129 -13.01 8.57 -10.84
CA GLU A 129 -13.49 9.95 -10.76
C GLU A 129 -12.63 10.91 -11.58
N SER A 130 -11.30 10.81 -11.49
CA SER A 130 -10.38 11.67 -12.25
C SER A 130 -10.42 11.42 -13.76
N ASN A 131 -11.01 10.31 -14.19
CA ASN A 131 -11.24 9.97 -15.59
C ASN A 131 -12.70 10.14 -16.04
N GLY A 132 -13.55 10.77 -15.21
CA GLY A 132 -14.94 11.08 -15.51
C GLY A 132 -15.88 9.88 -15.36
N LEU A 133 -15.51 8.88 -14.59
CA LEU A 133 -16.32 7.73 -14.21
C LEU A 133 -16.62 7.76 -12.72
N SER A 134 -17.62 6.98 -12.32
CA SER A 134 -17.93 6.69 -10.93
C SER A 134 -17.99 5.19 -10.70
N THR A 135 -18.12 4.76 -9.45
CA THR A 135 -18.32 3.34 -9.14
C THR A 135 -19.63 2.78 -9.71
N SER A 136 -20.62 3.63 -9.99
CA SER A 136 -21.88 3.22 -10.65
C SER A 136 -21.74 3.02 -12.17
N ASP A 137 -20.67 3.53 -12.79
CA ASP A 137 -20.40 3.32 -14.21
C ASP A 137 -19.72 1.97 -14.50
N VAL A 138 -19.32 1.24 -13.47
CA VAL A 138 -18.75 -0.10 -13.56
C VAL A 138 -19.59 -1.10 -12.78
N LYS A 139 -19.46 -2.39 -13.10
CA LYS A 139 -20.01 -3.48 -12.27
C LYS A 139 -18.93 -3.82 -11.23
N ALA A 140 -18.99 -3.10 -10.10
CA ALA A 140 -17.97 -3.17 -9.05
C ALA A 140 -18.04 -4.50 -8.30
N GLU A 141 -16.90 -5.14 -8.14
CA GLU A 141 -16.69 -6.37 -7.36
C GLU A 141 -15.72 -6.08 -6.22
N ALA A 142 -16.00 -6.69 -5.05
CA ALA A 142 -15.19 -6.52 -3.85
C ALA A 142 -14.28 -7.74 -3.64
N LEU A 143 -13.31 -7.95 -4.54
CA LEU A 143 -12.38 -9.07 -4.49
C LEU A 143 -10.96 -8.57 -4.23
N LYS A 144 -10.18 -9.31 -3.42
CA LYS A 144 -8.83 -8.95 -3.00
C LYS A 144 -7.82 -10.05 -3.32
N GLY A 145 -6.57 -9.66 -3.62
CA GLY A 145 -5.43 -10.56 -3.76
C GLY A 145 -5.70 -11.70 -4.73
N LYS A 146 -5.50 -12.95 -4.27
CA LYS A 146 -5.68 -14.16 -5.12
C LYS A 146 -7.11 -14.31 -5.64
N ALA A 147 -8.14 -13.93 -4.87
CA ALA A 147 -9.53 -14.01 -5.34
C ALA A 147 -9.78 -13.08 -6.55
N ALA A 148 -9.20 -11.89 -6.56
CA ALA A 148 -9.30 -10.95 -7.67
C ALA A 148 -8.56 -11.48 -8.92
N THR A 149 -7.32 -11.97 -8.77
CA THR A 149 -6.53 -12.52 -9.89
C THR A 149 -7.13 -13.79 -10.45
N ASP A 150 -7.67 -14.68 -9.62
CA ASP A 150 -8.40 -15.88 -10.08
C ASP A 150 -9.69 -15.50 -10.82
N ALA A 151 -10.42 -14.48 -10.35
CA ALA A 151 -11.62 -13.99 -11.04
C ALA A 151 -11.29 -13.41 -12.42
N LEU A 152 -10.19 -12.66 -12.55
CA LEU A 152 -9.71 -12.13 -13.83
C LEU A 152 -9.28 -13.27 -14.77
N ARG A 153 -8.47 -14.21 -14.28
CA ARG A 153 -8.02 -15.39 -15.06
C ARG A 153 -9.19 -16.18 -15.60
N ASN A 154 -10.23 -16.36 -14.79
CA ASN A 154 -11.42 -17.16 -15.15
C ASN A 154 -12.49 -16.33 -15.88
N GLY A 155 -12.23 -15.08 -16.23
CA GLY A 155 -13.17 -14.22 -16.95
C GLY A 155 -14.42 -13.83 -16.16
N LYS A 156 -14.38 -13.93 -14.83
CA LYS A 156 -15.48 -13.47 -13.94
C LYS A 156 -15.47 -11.96 -13.77
N VAL A 157 -14.29 -11.33 -13.83
CA VAL A 157 -14.11 -9.87 -13.94
C VAL A 157 -13.32 -9.55 -15.21
N ASP A 158 -13.41 -8.32 -15.67
CA ASP A 158 -12.76 -7.83 -16.90
C ASP A 158 -11.47 -7.07 -16.59
N ALA A 159 -11.38 -6.48 -15.38
CA ALA A 159 -10.20 -5.82 -14.87
C ALA A 159 -10.17 -5.85 -13.34
N ILE A 160 -8.97 -5.65 -12.76
CA ILE A 160 -8.78 -5.55 -11.32
C ILE A 160 -7.86 -4.37 -11.00
N PHE A 161 -8.13 -3.67 -9.89
CA PHE A 161 -7.19 -2.74 -9.28
C PHE A 161 -6.38 -3.44 -8.19
N VAL A 162 -5.08 -3.12 -8.13
CA VAL A 162 -4.17 -3.54 -7.07
C VAL A 162 -3.23 -2.38 -6.77
N VAL A 163 -3.19 -1.91 -5.54
CA VAL A 163 -2.23 -0.88 -5.10
C VAL A 163 -1.20 -1.54 -4.21
N ALA A 164 0.02 -1.58 -4.69
CA ALA A 164 1.13 -2.27 -4.03
C ALA A 164 2.49 -1.81 -4.57
N GLY A 165 3.55 -2.08 -3.81
CA GLY A 165 4.90 -2.06 -4.37
C GLY A 165 5.08 -3.16 -5.41
N PHE A 166 5.78 -2.85 -6.50
CA PHE A 166 6.08 -3.85 -7.54
C PHE A 166 7.48 -4.49 -7.34
N PRO A 167 7.67 -5.77 -7.78
CA PRO A 167 6.65 -6.71 -8.23
C PRO A 167 5.77 -7.19 -7.08
N THR A 168 4.46 -7.36 -7.31
CA THR A 168 3.56 -7.98 -6.33
C THR A 168 3.27 -9.44 -6.72
N GLY A 169 3.36 -10.35 -5.75
CA GLY A 169 3.28 -11.79 -5.98
C GLY A 169 2.01 -12.25 -6.71
N ALA A 170 0.87 -11.63 -6.39
CA ALA A 170 -0.41 -11.97 -7.02
C ALA A 170 -0.42 -11.69 -8.53
N ILE A 171 0.21 -10.59 -8.98
CA ILE A 171 0.31 -10.27 -10.41
C ILE A 171 1.42 -11.10 -11.07
N VAL A 172 2.52 -11.39 -10.36
CA VAL A 172 3.57 -12.30 -10.87
C VAL A 172 2.97 -13.68 -11.18
N GLU A 173 2.22 -14.26 -10.23
CA GLU A 173 1.54 -15.55 -10.41
C GLU A 173 0.51 -15.50 -11.55
N LEU A 174 -0.25 -14.41 -11.66
CA LEU A 174 -1.23 -14.24 -12.73
C LEU A 174 -0.56 -14.15 -14.10
N ALA A 175 0.50 -13.33 -14.25
CA ALA A 175 1.20 -13.11 -15.50
C ALA A 175 1.92 -14.37 -16.03
N SER A 176 2.40 -15.24 -15.10
CA SER A 176 2.98 -16.54 -15.49
C SER A 176 1.93 -17.56 -15.95
N ALA A 177 0.66 -17.35 -15.63
CA ALA A 177 -0.41 -18.29 -15.97
C ALA A 177 -1.22 -17.87 -17.21
N VAL A 178 -1.35 -16.57 -17.48
CA VAL A 178 -2.14 -16.01 -18.58
C VAL A 178 -1.55 -14.70 -19.07
N ASP A 179 -1.73 -14.38 -20.36
CA ASP A 179 -1.29 -13.10 -20.92
C ASP A 179 -2.10 -11.94 -20.35
N VAL A 180 -1.43 -11.11 -19.57
CA VAL A 180 -2.00 -9.89 -18.99
C VAL A 180 -1.34 -8.64 -19.58
N LYS A 181 -2.01 -7.51 -19.39
CA LYS A 181 -1.44 -6.17 -19.56
C LYS A 181 -1.78 -5.30 -18.36
N LEU A 182 -0.90 -4.36 -18.09
CA LEU A 182 -1.22 -3.22 -17.26
C LEU A 182 -1.83 -2.13 -18.13
N VAL A 183 -2.97 -1.61 -17.72
CA VAL A 183 -3.66 -0.52 -18.41
C VAL A 183 -3.10 0.80 -17.87
N PRO A 184 -2.68 1.75 -18.72
CA PRO A 184 -2.10 2.99 -18.26
C PRO A 184 -3.08 3.83 -17.45
N ILE A 185 -2.57 4.46 -16.39
CA ILE A 185 -3.25 5.47 -15.60
C ILE A 185 -2.44 6.75 -15.78
N ASP A 186 -2.68 7.46 -16.87
CA ASP A 186 -1.90 8.61 -17.31
C ASP A 186 -2.79 9.74 -17.86
N GLY A 187 -2.20 10.62 -18.65
CA GLY A 187 -2.92 11.68 -19.36
C GLY A 187 -3.56 12.70 -18.42
N ALA A 188 -4.72 13.23 -18.83
CA ALA A 188 -5.42 14.30 -18.12
C ALA A 188 -5.94 13.86 -16.73
N GLY A 189 -6.42 12.62 -16.61
CA GLY A 189 -6.92 12.08 -15.34
C GLY A 189 -5.83 11.99 -14.28
N ALA A 190 -4.67 11.42 -14.61
CA ALA A 190 -3.53 11.35 -13.71
C ALA A 190 -2.99 12.74 -13.34
N LYS A 191 -2.90 13.67 -14.32
CA LYS A 191 -2.50 15.05 -14.05
C LYS A 191 -3.47 15.76 -13.10
N ALA A 192 -4.79 15.60 -13.31
CA ALA A 192 -5.79 16.18 -12.43
C ALA A 192 -5.67 15.66 -11.00
N LEU A 193 -5.48 14.33 -10.83
CA LEU A 193 -5.32 13.69 -9.53
C LEU A 193 -4.07 14.18 -8.81
N THR A 194 -2.91 14.17 -9.47
CA THR A 194 -1.61 14.57 -8.86
C THR A 194 -1.54 16.08 -8.60
N SER A 195 -2.25 16.91 -9.38
CA SER A 195 -2.36 18.34 -9.12
C SER A 195 -3.27 18.65 -7.94
N LYS A 196 -4.32 17.85 -7.75
CA LYS A 196 -5.28 18.04 -6.65
C LYS A 196 -4.75 17.53 -5.31
N TYR A 197 -3.96 16.47 -5.33
CA TYR A 197 -3.51 15.76 -4.15
C TYR A 197 -2.00 15.50 -4.20
N GLY A 198 -1.24 16.24 -3.38
CA GLY A 198 0.23 16.21 -3.36
C GLY A 198 0.87 14.90 -2.86
N PHE A 199 0.10 13.94 -2.37
CA PHE A 199 0.59 12.63 -1.97
C PHE A 199 0.58 11.60 -3.12
N PHE A 200 0.00 11.93 -4.28
CA PHE A 200 0.10 11.13 -5.49
C PHE A 200 1.23 11.65 -6.40
N SER A 201 1.90 10.75 -7.07
CA SER A 201 2.90 11.08 -8.09
C SER A 201 2.73 10.19 -9.33
N GLN A 202 3.06 10.72 -10.51
CA GLN A 202 3.15 9.88 -11.71
C GLN A 202 4.49 9.13 -11.67
N SER A 203 4.43 7.81 -11.85
CA SER A 203 5.60 6.94 -11.80
C SER A 203 5.38 5.69 -12.65
N PRO A 204 6.31 5.29 -13.53
CA PRO A 204 6.13 4.10 -14.35
C PRO A 204 6.38 2.82 -13.55
N ILE A 205 5.70 1.74 -13.98
CA ILE A 205 6.10 0.38 -13.66
C ILE A 205 6.98 -0.11 -14.83
N PRO A 206 8.27 -0.43 -14.60
CA PRO A 206 9.20 -0.75 -15.68
C PRO A 206 8.83 -2.02 -16.45
N SER A 207 9.21 -2.06 -17.72
CA SER A 207 9.14 -3.28 -18.52
C SER A 207 9.89 -4.43 -17.85
N GLY A 208 9.34 -5.66 -17.99
CA GLY A 208 9.93 -6.86 -17.39
C GLY A 208 9.69 -6.99 -15.87
N THR A 209 8.94 -6.08 -15.24
CA THR A 209 8.47 -6.25 -13.85
C THR A 209 7.56 -7.48 -13.73
N TYR A 210 6.75 -7.73 -14.74
CA TYR A 210 5.88 -8.90 -14.88
C TYR A 210 6.12 -9.53 -16.25
N GLU A 211 5.98 -10.85 -16.35
CA GLU A 211 6.19 -11.60 -17.57
C GLU A 211 5.28 -11.11 -18.70
N GLY A 212 5.86 -10.79 -19.84
CA GLY A 212 5.12 -10.34 -21.04
C GLY A 212 4.45 -8.98 -20.95
N VAL A 213 4.79 -8.18 -19.91
CA VAL A 213 4.23 -6.84 -19.67
C VAL A 213 5.29 -5.77 -19.95
N ASP A 214 4.95 -4.83 -20.84
CA ASP A 214 5.76 -3.66 -21.18
C ASP A 214 5.70 -2.60 -20.05
N GLU A 215 6.59 -1.59 -20.17
CA GLU A 215 6.52 -0.42 -19.29
C GLU A 215 5.15 0.27 -19.37
N VAL A 216 4.61 0.66 -18.22
CA VAL A 216 3.33 1.37 -18.16
C VAL A 216 3.41 2.57 -17.24
N ASN A 217 2.90 3.71 -17.69
CA ASN A 217 2.73 4.89 -16.87
C ASN A 217 1.52 4.71 -15.93
N THR A 218 1.74 5.00 -14.66
CA THR A 218 0.69 4.95 -13.65
C THR A 218 0.89 6.02 -12.58
N VAL A 219 0.07 5.94 -11.55
CA VAL A 219 0.14 6.81 -10.37
C VAL A 219 0.59 5.99 -9.17
N ALA A 220 1.38 6.61 -8.30
CA ALA A 220 1.86 6.01 -7.08
C ALA A 220 1.49 6.85 -5.86
N VAL A 221 1.35 6.19 -4.70
CA VAL A 221 1.05 6.76 -3.38
C VAL A 221 2.03 6.20 -2.35
N GLY A 222 2.34 6.95 -1.30
CA GLY A 222 3.29 6.50 -0.28
C GLY A 222 2.67 5.46 0.66
N ALA A 223 3.35 4.32 0.88
CA ALA A 223 3.09 3.44 2.00
C ALA A 223 3.86 3.95 3.22
N GLN A 224 3.18 4.11 4.36
CA GLN A 224 3.76 4.65 5.59
C GLN A 224 3.36 3.80 6.79
N TRP A 225 4.16 3.88 7.85
CA TRP A 225 3.93 3.20 9.12
C TRP A 225 3.44 4.20 10.15
N PHE A 226 2.28 3.92 10.73
CA PHE A 226 1.58 4.79 11.66
C PHE A 226 1.40 4.14 13.02
N THR A 227 1.23 5.01 14.03
CA THR A 227 0.90 4.66 15.41
C THR A 227 0.01 5.75 16.02
N SER A 228 -0.28 5.65 17.31
CA SER A 228 -1.02 6.68 18.07
C SER A 228 -0.06 7.52 18.89
N ALA A 229 -0.35 8.82 19.05
CA ALA A 229 0.32 9.71 20.01
C ALA A 229 0.21 9.25 21.48
N LYS A 230 -0.64 8.25 21.75
CA LYS A 230 -0.81 7.65 23.09
C LYS A 230 0.19 6.55 23.40
N GLU A 231 0.93 6.09 22.38
CA GLU A 231 1.98 5.10 22.61
C GLU A 231 3.18 5.71 23.34
N ASP A 232 3.92 4.87 24.07
CA ASP A 232 5.05 5.32 24.85
C ASP A 232 6.18 5.84 23.96
N ASN A 233 6.68 7.05 24.25
CA ASN A 233 7.72 7.70 23.45
C ASN A 233 9.01 6.89 23.39
N GLU A 234 9.44 6.27 24.50
CA GLU A 234 10.65 5.46 24.52
C GLU A 234 10.48 4.19 23.69
N LEU A 235 9.31 3.55 23.77
CA LEU A 235 9.02 2.38 22.94
C LEU A 235 9.09 2.74 21.45
N ILE A 236 8.44 3.84 21.01
CA ILE A 236 8.45 4.24 19.59
C ILE A 236 9.85 4.64 19.14
N TYR A 237 10.63 5.32 19.99
CA TYR A 237 12.03 5.61 19.70
C TYR A 237 12.85 4.32 19.51
N GLN A 238 12.71 3.35 20.40
CA GLN A 238 13.46 2.09 20.34
C GLN A 238 13.07 1.24 19.12
N ILE A 239 11.80 1.12 18.76
CA ILE A 239 11.39 0.40 17.56
C ILE A 239 11.87 1.08 16.29
N THR A 240 11.85 2.41 16.24
CA THR A 240 12.38 3.19 15.12
C THR A 240 13.87 2.97 14.96
N LYS A 241 14.63 3.04 16.07
CA LYS A 241 16.07 2.74 16.09
C LYS A 241 16.37 1.30 15.68
N ALA A 242 15.56 0.32 16.13
CA ALA A 242 15.71 -1.08 15.75
C ALA A 242 15.45 -1.30 14.25
N LEU A 243 14.50 -0.58 13.65
CA LEU A 243 14.23 -0.66 12.22
C LEU A 243 15.46 -0.28 11.37
N TRP A 244 16.24 0.72 11.81
CA TRP A 244 17.36 1.26 11.07
C TRP A 244 18.72 0.63 11.37
N ASN A 245 18.80 -0.40 12.19
CA ASN A 245 20.06 -1.08 12.46
C ASN A 245 20.53 -1.94 11.27
N LYS A 246 21.83 -2.30 11.26
CA LYS A 246 22.44 -3.04 10.14
C LYS A 246 21.80 -4.42 9.90
N GLU A 247 21.37 -5.12 10.94
CA GLU A 247 20.77 -6.45 10.79
C GLU A 247 19.34 -6.35 10.23
N SER A 248 18.57 -5.34 10.69
CA SER A 248 17.27 -5.02 10.09
C SER A 248 17.42 -4.65 8.61
N ARG A 249 18.48 -3.89 8.26
CA ARG A 249 18.77 -3.56 6.85
C ARG A 249 18.96 -4.82 6.00
N LYS A 250 19.77 -5.78 6.46
CA LYS A 250 19.95 -7.07 5.75
C LYS A 250 18.64 -7.81 5.55
N LEU A 251 17.78 -7.85 6.57
CA LEU A 251 16.47 -8.48 6.50
C LEU A 251 15.57 -7.80 5.44
N MET A 252 15.58 -6.46 5.40
CA MET A 252 14.83 -5.69 4.40
C MET A 252 15.35 -5.95 2.98
N ASP A 253 16.67 -5.95 2.79
CA ASP A 253 17.31 -6.10 1.48
C ASP A 253 16.99 -7.42 0.79
N VAL A 254 16.83 -8.51 1.54
CA VAL A 254 16.56 -9.84 1.00
C VAL A 254 15.07 -10.23 1.04
N GLY A 255 14.28 -9.58 1.86
CA GLY A 255 12.90 -10.00 2.11
C GLY A 255 11.90 -9.59 1.03
N HIS A 256 12.11 -8.47 0.35
CA HIS A 256 11.26 -7.98 -0.75
C HIS A 256 12.01 -6.93 -1.57
N ALA A 257 11.72 -6.83 -2.88
CA ALA A 257 12.36 -5.84 -3.75
C ALA A 257 12.24 -4.40 -3.22
N LYS A 258 11.07 -4.02 -2.70
CA LYS A 258 10.84 -2.71 -2.07
C LYS A 258 11.52 -2.56 -0.70
N GLY A 259 11.99 -3.62 -0.06
CA GLY A 259 12.77 -3.54 1.17
C GLY A 259 14.02 -2.67 1.02
N LYS A 260 14.65 -2.70 -0.15
CA LYS A 260 15.82 -1.87 -0.48
C LYS A 260 15.52 -0.37 -0.49
N THR A 261 14.28 0.03 -0.69
CA THR A 261 13.86 1.45 -0.72
C THR A 261 13.42 1.99 0.64
N ILE A 262 13.32 1.12 1.66
CA ILE A 262 13.01 1.52 3.03
C ILE A 262 14.32 1.94 3.69
N THR A 263 14.63 3.23 3.69
CA THR A 263 15.90 3.78 4.20
C THR A 263 15.66 4.95 5.14
N PRO A 264 16.61 5.28 6.02
CA PRO A 264 16.50 6.48 6.87
C PRO A 264 16.32 7.76 6.06
N GLU A 265 16.97 7.86 4.88
CA GLU A 265 16.92 9.03 4.01
C GLU A 265 15.51 9.25 3.42
N SER A 266 14.78 8.18 3.13
CA SER A 266 13.42 8.24 2.60
C SER A 266 12.35 8.25 3.69
N ALA A 267 12.71 8.03 4.95
CA ALA A 267 11.77 7.82 6.06
C ALA A 267 10.83 9.01 6.34
N LEU A 268 11.18 10.20 5.88
CA LEU A 268 10.38 11.42 6.04
C LEU A 268 9.74 11.89 4.72
N SER A 269 9.92 11.16 3.63
CA SER A 269 9.42 11.55 2.32
C SER A 269 7.89 11.45 2.23
N GLY A 270 7.22 12.53 1.83
CA GLY A 270 5.77 12.55 1.65
C GLY A 270 4.96 12.36 2.93
N VAL A 271 5.55 12.67 4.10
CA VAL A 271 4.85 12.60 5.39
C VAL A 271 3.91 13.78 5.53
N GLY A 272 2.60 13.50 5.64
CA GLY A 272 1.54 14.50 5.80
C GLY A 272 0.84 14.46 7.17
N VAL A 273 1.12 13.43 7.97
CA VAL A 273 0.66 13.27 9.36
C VAL A 273 1.86 13.52 10.28
N PRO A 274 1.70 14.24 11.41
CA PRO A 274 2.82 14.52 12.31
C PRO A 274 3.59 13.27 12.73
N LEU A 275 4.89 13.40 12.96
CA LEU A 275 5.71 12.33 13.53
C LEU A 275 5.33 12.07 14.98
N HIS A 276 5.60 10.85 15.45
CA HIS A 276 5.53 10.48 16.85
C HIS A 276 6.68 11.09 17.64
#